data_eea5ba0b75637bcde78ee1ccd54db021
#
_entry.id   eea5ba0b75637bcde78ee1ccd54db021
#
_cell.length_a   1.000
_cell.length_b   1.000
_cell.length_c   1.000
_cell.angle_alpha   90.00
_cell.angle_beta   90.00
_cell.angle_gamma   90.00
#
_symmetry.space_group_name_H-M   'P 1'
#
loop_
_entity.id
_entity.type
_entity.pdbx_description
1 polymer ?
#
loop_
_entity_poly.entity_id
_entity_poly.type
_entity_poly.pdbx_seq_one_letter_code
_entity_poly.pdbx_strand_id
1 'polypeptide(L)'
;MTLTHSYSSIKDFEGCQRRYHVVKILKKYKQQDTTATLYGTEVHKAFEDVVAHDKPLDPRFQQFAPFVYPLKKMTGEIFCERKMGMKRDFSPCDFFDPEVWIRGIPDVLAVNQETRIARVSDYKTGKSARFADTSQLELMAAMVMQHYPEIKVVK
;
A
#
# COMPACT_ATOMS: atom_id res chain seq x y z
N MET A 1 -8.93 14.61 -19.45
CA MET A 1 -7.94 14.33 -18.38
C MET A 1 -8.51 13.22 -17.52
N THR A 2 -7.90 12.05 -17.52
CA THR A 2 -8.39 10.93 -16.71
C THR A 2 -7.96 11.14 -15.26
N LEU A 3 -8.91 11.19 -14.33
CA LEU A 3 -8.59 11.25 -12.91
C LEU A 3 -8.10 9.88 -12.45
N THR A 4 -6.90 9.86 -11.88
CA THR A 4 -6.34 8.67 -11.25
C THR A 4 -6.70 8.66 -9.77
N HIS A 5 -7.13 7.51 -9.29
CA HIS A 5 -7.56 7.32 -7.91
C HIS A 5 -6.59 6.41 -7.15
N SER A 6 -6.50 6.61 -5.84
CA SER A 6 -5.93 5.67 -4.88
C SER A 6 -6.94 5.43 -3.78
N TYR A 7 -6.77 4.37 -2.99
CA TYR A 7 -7.66 4.14 -1.85
C TYR A 7 -7.79 5.39 -0.95
N SER A 8 -6.69 6.00 -0.57
CA SER A 8 -6.69 7.22 0.25
C SER A 8 -7.42 8.38 -0.41
N SER A 9 -7.32 8.52 -1.75
CA SER A 9 -8.04 9.57 -2.46
C SER A 9 -9.55 9.34 -2.51
N ILE A 10 -9.99 8.08 -2.59
CA ILE A 10 -11.40 7.69 -2.51
C ILE A 10 -11.93 8.00 -1.10
N LYS A 11 -11.20 7.64 -0.06
CA LYS A 11 -11.57 7.96 1.34
C LYS A 11 -11.65 9.47 1.60
N ASP A 12 -10.72 10.24 1.04
CA ASP A 12 -10.77 11.71 1.11
C ASP A 12 -12.07 12.26 0.47
N PHE A 13 -12.49 11.69 -0.68
CA PHE A 13 -13.72 12.08 -1.37
C PHE A 13 -14.97 11.70 -0.57
N GLU A 14 -15.04 10.45 -0.05
CA GLU A 14 -16.13 9.99 0.80
C GLU A 14 -16.27 10.84 2.08
N GLY A 15 -15.14 11.19 2.67
CA GLY A 15 -15.11 12.00 3.89
C GLY A 15 -15.60 13.43 3.69
N CYS A 16 -15.18 14.09 2.60
CA CYS A 16 -15.64 15.44 2.25
C CYS A 16 -15.30 15.79 0.80
N GLN A 17 -16.29 15.72 -0.08
CA GLN A 17 -16.15 16.03 -1.50
C GLN A 17 -15.60 17.43 -1.77
N ARG A 18 -16.04 18.43 -0.99
CA ARG A 18 -15.55 19.81 -1.11
C ARG A 18 -14.06 19.92 -0.78
N ARG A 19 -13.63 19.27 0.31
CA ARG A 19 -12.21 19.24 0.69
C ARG A 19 -11.39 18.52 -0.38
N TYR A 20 -11.86 17.37 -0.85
CA TYR A 20 -11.22 16.61 -1.93
C TYR A 20 -11.03 17.48 -3.17
N HIS A 21 -12.09 18.15 -3.64
CA HIS A 21 -12.01 19.03 -4.80
C HIS A 21 -10.97 20.15 -4.63
N VAL A 22 -10.97 20.83 -3.49
CA VAL A 22 -10.07 21.97 -3.24
C VAL A 22 -8.61 21.51 -3.08
N VAL A 23 -8.37 20.38 -2.40
CA VAL A 23 -7.01 19.90 -2.08
C VAL A 23 -6.44 19.06 -3.22
N LYS A 24 -7.21 18.12 -3.78
CA LYS A 24 -6.70 17.14 -4.77
C LYS A 24 -6.87 17.60 -6.21
N ILE A 25 -7.99 18.25 -6.54
CA ILE A 25 -8.27 18.69 -7.91
C ILE A 25 -7.68 20.08 -8.17
N LEU A 26 -8.07 21.07 -7.37
CA LEU A 26 -7.58 22.45 -7.52
C LEU A 26 -6.17 22.65 -6.98
N LYS A 27 -5.67 21.73 -6.14
CA LYS A 27 -4.34 21.80 -5.48
C LYS A 27 -4.09 23.16 -4.79
N LYS A 28 -5.18 23.77 -4.28
CA LYS A 28 -5.14 25.11 -3.69
C LYS A 28 -4.41 25.15 -2.34
N TYR A 29 -4.45 24.05 -1.61
CA TYR A 29 -3.75 23.90 -0.33
C TYR A 29 -2.85 22.65 -0.37
N LYS A 30 -1.62 22.80 0.12
CA LYS A 30 -0.72 21.67 0.37
C LYS A 30 -1.10 21.05 1.71
N GLN A 31 -1.16 19.72 1.73
CA GLN A 31 -1.27 19.00 3.00
C GLN A 31 0.06 19.16 3.74
N GLN A 32 -0.01 19.60 4.99
CA GLN A 32 1.18 19.68 5.85
C GLN A 32 1.41 18.33 6.52
N ASP A 33 2.67 17.93 6.59
CA ASP A 33 3.05 16.76 7.35
C ASP A 33 2.89 17.05 8.85
N THR A 34 2.29 16.10 9.54
CA THR A 34 2.19 16.12 10.99
C THR A 34 3.31 15.25 11.60
N THR A 35 3.61 15.43 12.88
CA THR A 35 4.54 14.56 13.59
C THR A 35 4.16 13.08 13.46
N ALA A 36 2.86 12.78 13.44
CA ALA A 36 2.37 11.42 13.27
C ALA A 36 2.63 10.86 11.85
N THR A 37 2.45 11.69 10.80
CA THR A 37 2.75 11.26 9.42
C THR A 37 4.24 11.07 9.20
N LEU A 38 5.08 11.95 9.75
CA LEU A 38 6.54 11.80 9.69
C LEU A 38 7.01 10.53 10.41
N TYR A 39 6.50 10.29 11.63
CA TYR A 39 6.79 9.06 12.37
C TYR A 39 6.38 7.80 11.57
N GLY A 40 5.18 7.81 10.98
CA GLY A 40 4.72 6.72 10.13
C GLY A 40 5.68 6.44 8.96
N THR A 41 6.13 7.48 8.28
CA THR A 41 7.09 7.38 7.17
C THR A 41 8.43 6.78 7.62
N GLU A 42 8.95 7.19 8.78
CA GLU A 42 10.19 6.63 9.34
C GLU A 42 10.04 5.13 9.67
N VAL A 43 8.90 4.72 10.26
CA VAL A 43 8.63 3.31 10.56
C VAL A 43 8.55 2.48 9.27
N HIS A 44 7.80 2.94 8.26
CA HIS A 44 7.70 2.26 6.96
C HIS A 44 9.08 2.09 6.32
N LYS A 45 9.89 3.15 6.33
CA LYS A 45 11.26 3.08 5.79
C LYS A 45 12.14 2.09 6.55
N ALA A 46 12.06 2.06 7.88
CA ALA A 46 12.79 1.10 8.69
C ALA A 46 12.38 -0.34 8.38
N PHE A 47 11.09 -0.59 8.14
CA PHE A 47 10.60 -1.93 7.79
C PHE A 47 11.03 -2.34 6.37
N GLU A 48 10.97 -1.43 5.41
CA GLU A 48 11.49 -1.65 4.06
C GLU A 48 12.98 -2.01 4.10
N ASP A 49 13.78 -1.27 4.89
CA ASP A 49 15.21 -1.53 5.06
C ASP A 49 15.48 -2.94 5.63
N VAL A 50 14.64 -3.41 6.56
CA VAL A 50 14.74 -4.78 7.09
C VAL A 50 14.33 -5.81 6.04
N VAL A 51 13.20 -5.62 5.37
CA VAL A 51 12.60 -6.65 4.50
C VAL A 51 13.29 -6.71 3.14
N ALA A 52 13.55 -5.56 2.52
CA ALA A 52 14.12 -5.48 1.17
C ALA A 52 15.65 -5.44 1.15
N HIS A 53 16.29 -4.88 2.18
CA HIS A 53 17.73 -4.62 2.18
C HIS A 53 18.50 -5.37 3.26
N ASP A 54 17.83 -6.25 4.01
CA ASP A 54 18.42 -7.09 5.06
C ASP A 54 19.17 -6.31 6.15
N LYS A 55 18.79 -5.04 6.35
CA LYS A 55 19.38 -4.19 7.39
C LYS A 55 18.81 -4.53 8.78
N PRO A 56 19.55 -4.28 9.86
CA PRO A 56 18.99 -4.40 11.20
C PRO A 56 17.88 -3.35 11.42
N LEU A 57 16.86 -3.74 12.19
CA LEU A 57 15.81 -2.79 12.57
C LEU A 57 16.40 -1.69 13.49
N ASP A 58 16.06 -0.45 13.17
CA ASP A 58 16.46 0.72 13.97
C ASP A 58 16.06 0.52 15.45
N PRO A 59 16.97 0.75 16.40
CA PRO A 59 16.69 0.61 17.83
C PRO A 59 15.45 1.35 18.32
N ARG A 60 15.10 2.48 17.69
CA ARG A 60 13.90 3.26 18.01
C ARG A 60 12.59 2.49 17.73
N PHE A 61 12.63 1.46 16.89
CA PHE A 61 11.46 0.70 16.41
C PHE A 61 11.46 -0.75 16.84
N GLN A 62 12.30 -1.15 17.81
CA GLN A 62 12.44 -2.54 18.26
C GLN A 62 11.11 -3.17 18.76
N GLN A 63 10.17 -2.35 19.25
CA GLN A 63 8.84 -2.82 19.62
C GLN A 63 8.07 -3.46 18.45
N PHE A 64 8.45 -3.17 17.20
CA PHE A 64 7.85 -3.73 16.01
C PHE A 64 8.56 -4.97 15.47
N ALA A 65 9.67 -5.39 16.08
CA ALA A 65 10.43 -6.57 15.66
C ALA A 65 9.58 -7.84 15.48
N PRO A 66 8.60 -8.15 16.38
CA PRO A 66 7.72 -9.31 16.22
C PRO A 66 6.84 -9.26 14.97
N PHE A 67 6.61 -8.09 14.40
CA PHE A 67 5.76 -7.90 13.22
C PHE A 67 6.58 -7.88 11.92
N VAL A 68 7.76 -7.25 11.92
CA VAL A 68 8.56 -7.04 10.71
C VAL A 68 9.43 -8.27 10.35
N TYR A 69 10.05 -8.93 11.32
CA TYR A 69 10.92 -10.08 11.01
C TYR A 69 10.20 -11.29 10.39
N PRO A 70 8.94 -11.62 10.75
CA PRO A 70 8.21 -12.67 10.05
C PRO A 70 7.98 -12.39 8.56
N LEU A 71 7.93 -11.11 8.14
CA LEU A 71 7.72 -10.73 6.74
C LEU A 71 8.88 -11.19 5.86
N LYS A 72 10.12 -11.14 6.36
CA LYS A 72 11.31 -11.68 5.65
C LYS A 72 11.24 -13.19 5.39
N LYS A 73 10.46 -13.91 6.19
CA LYS A 73 10.32 -15.36 6.10
C LYS A 73 9.13 -15.80 5.27
N MET A 74 8.41 -14.88 4.64
CA MET A 74 7.34 -15.23 3.73
C MET A 74 7.90 -16.01 2.53
N THR A 75 7.15 -17.01 2.09
CA THR A 75 7.52 -17.81 0.93
C THR A 75 7.13 -17.12 -0.37
N GLY A 76 7.98 -17.24 -1.39
CA GLY A 76 7.78 -16.62 -2.69
C GLY A 76 8.66 -15.39 -2.92
N GLU A 77 8.37 -14.66 -3.95
CA GLU A 77 9.06 -13.41 -4.27
C GLU A 77 8.47 -12.27 -3.43
N ILE A 78 9.32 -11.53 -2.72
CA ILE A 78 8.91 -10.46 -1.80
C ILE A 78 9.24 -9.11 -2.43
N PHE A 79 8.22 -8.27 -2.52
CA PHE A 79 8.31 -6.89 -2.98
C PHE A 79 7.95 -5.93 -1.86
N CYS A 80 8.77 -4.91 -1.65
CA CYS A 80 8.41 -3.75 -0.84
C CYS A 80 7.99 -2.61 -1.76
N GLU A 81 6.95 -1.89 -1.37
CA GLU A 81 6.44 -0.71 -2.11
C GLU A 81 6.14 -1.01 -3.60
N ARG A 82 5.58 -2.18 -3.89
CA ARG A 82 5.25 -2.58 -5.27
C ARG A 82 4.20 -1.65 -5.86
N LYS A 83 4.60 -0.87 -6.84
CA LYS A 83 3.71 0.04 -7.57
C LYS A 83 2.83 -0.75 -8.55
N MET A 84 1.52 -0.66 -8.42
CA MET A 84 0.54 -1.31 -9.28
C MET A 84 -0.50 -0.30 -9.77
N GLY A 85 -0.90 -0.44 -11.03
CA GLY A 85 -1.98 0.33 -11.65
C GLY A 85 -3.02 -0.59 -12.25
N MET A 86 -4.23 -0.07 -12.42
CA MET A 86 -5.34 -0.77 -13.06
C MET A 86 -6.15 0.23 -13.89
N LYS A 87 -6.51 -0.15 -15.12
CA LYS A 87 -7.35 0.64 -16.01
C LYS A 87 -8.84 0.49 -15.65
N ARG A 88 -9.72 1.22 -16.34
CA ARG A 88 -11.17 1.18 -16.09
C ARG A 88 -11.84 -0.16 -16.41
N ASP A 89 -11.26 -0.92 -17.32
CA ASP A 89 -11.66 -2.28 -17.67
C ASP A 89 -11.08 -3.35 -16.74
N PHE A 90 -10.44 -2.91 -15.66
CA PHE A 90 -9.73 -3.71 -14.67
C PHE A 90 -8.48 -4.42 -15.21
N SER A 91 -8.03 -4.15 -16.44
CA SER A 91 -6.74 -4.65 -16.90
C SER A 91 -5.58 -4.03 -16.12
N PRO A 92 -4.51 -4.81 -15.81
CA PRO A 92 -3.34 -4.29 -15.12
C PRO A 92 -2.57 -3.34 -16.02
N CYS A 93 -1.95 -2.34 -15.43
CA CYS A 93 -1.08 -1.40 -16.13
C CYS A 93 0.01 -0.87 -15.19
N ASP A 94 0.96 -0.14 -15.75
CA ASP A 94 1.97 0.54 -14.96
C ASP A 94 1.35 1.63 -14.08
N PHE A 95 1.98 1.88 -12.94
CA PHE A 95 1.52 2.87 -11.96
C PHE A 95 1.38 4.29 -12.54
N PHE A 96 2.18 4.62 -13.54
CA PHE A 96 2.19 5.92 -14.23
C PHE A 96 1.61 5.87 -15.65
N ASP A 97 0.93 4.76 -16.01
CA ASP A 97 0.25 4.65 -17.31
C ASP A 97 -0.71 5.84 -17.50
N PRO A 98 -0.75 6.47 -18.70
CA PRO A 98 -1.68 7.58 -18.97
C PRO A 98 -3.15 7.22 -18.80
N GLU A 99 -3.50 5.94 -18.96
CA GLU A 99 -4.86 5.42 -18.80
C GLU A 99 -5.13 4.83 -17.42
N VAL A 100 -4.17 4.93 -16.48
CA VAL A 100 -4.36 4.41 -15.13
C VAL A 100 -5.57 5.07 -14.47
N TRP A 101 -6.52 4.23 -14.06
CA TRP A 101 -7.73 4.68 -13.37
C TRP A 101 -7.57 4.60 -11.85
N ILE A 102 -7.05 3.48 -11.36
CA ILE A 102 -6.79 3.28 -9.94
C ILE A 102 -5.39 2.73 -9.75
N ARG A 103 -4.73 3.14 -8.68
CA ARG A 103 -3.37 2.72 -8.35
C ARG A 103 -3.18 2.51 -6.87
N GLY A 104 -2.28 1.59 -6.54
CA GLY A 104 -1.96 1.25 -5.16
C GLY A 104 -0.52 0.82 -5.00
N ILE A 105 -0.06 0.92 -3.76
CA ILE A 105 1.28 0.51 -3.35
C ILE A 105 1.11 -0.22 -2.03
N PRO A 106 1.14 -1.57 -2.00
CA PRO A 106 1.24 -2.31 -0.75
C PRO A 106 2.62 -2.13 -0.13
N ASP A 107 2.68 -2.03 1.18
CA ASP A 107 3.97 -1.93 1.88
C ASP A 107 4.83 -3.17 1.65
N VAL A 108 4.22 -4.37 1.75
CA VAL A 108 4.84 -5.64 1.38
C VAL A 108 3.86 -6.51 0.61
N LEU A 109 4.35 -7.05 -0.50
CA LEU A 109 3.67 -8.06 -1.30
C LEU A 109 4.58 -9.28 -1.43
N ALA A 110 4.13 -10.45 -0.99
CA ALA A 110 4.79 -11.72 -1.25
C ALA A 110 3.97 -12.54 -2.25
N VAL A 111 4.57 -12.98 -3.35
CA VAL A 111 3.93 -13.75 -4.42
C VAL A 111 4.59 -15.13 -4.51
N ASN A 112 3.83 -16.16 -4.20
CA ASN A 112 4.29 -17.55 -4.35
C ASN A 112 3.50 -18.21 -5.49
N GLN A 113 4.16 -18.35 -6.63
CA GLN A 113 3.58 -18.92 -7.85
C GLN A 113 3.34 -20.43 -7.72
N GLU A 114 4.18 -21.14 -6.98
CA GLU A 114 4.05 -22.60 -6.78
C GLU A 114 2.78 -22.94 -6.00
N THR A 115 2.53 -22.21 -4.91
CA THR A 115 1.33 -22.39 -4.09
C THR A 115 0.12 -21.60 -4.60
N ARG A 116 0.33 -20.71 -5.58
CA ARG A 116 -0.67 -19.77 -6.11
C ARG A 116 -1.29 -18.88 -5.04
N ILE A 117 -0.50 -18.52 -4.04
CA ILE A 117 -0.92 -17.67 -2.93
C ILE A 117 -0.08 -16.40 -2.93
N ALA A 118 -0.72 -15.26 -2.82
CA ALA A 118 -0.07 -14.00 -2.49
C ALA A 118 -0.45 -13.53 -1.08
N ARG A 119 0.41 -12.72 -0.48
CA ARG A 119 0.15 -12.07 0.80
C ARG A 119 0.41 -10.58 0.66
N VAL A 120 -0.55 -9.78 1.08
CA VAL A 120 -0.45 -8.32 1.12
C VAL A 120 -0.38 -7.89 2.57
N SER A 121 0.59 -7.04 2.88
CA SER A 121 0.70 -6.44 4.21
C SER A 121 0.77 -4.92 4.06
N ASP A 122 0.04 -4.23 4.95
CA ASP A 122 -0.01 -2.77 5.04
C ASP A 122 0.22 -2.39 6.50
N TYR A 123 1.21 -1.54 6.74
CA TYR A 123 1.62 -1.16 8.08
C TYR A 123 0.74 -0.04 8.62
N LYS A 124 0.17 -0.26 9.79
CA LYS A 124 -0.61 0.77 10.49
C LYS A 124 0.09 1.13 11.80
N THR A 125 0.70 2.30 11.84
CA THR A 125 1.41 2.83 13.02
C THR A 125 0.49 3.60 13.97
N GLY A 126 -0.81 3.66 13.67
CA GLY A 126 -1.82 4.31 14.51
C GLY A 126 -2.05 3.59 15.84
N LYS A 127 -2.52 4.34 16.84
CA LYS A 127 -2.72 3.85 18.22
C LYS A 127 -3.82 2.78 18.39
N SER A 128 -4.61 2.48 17.36
CA SER A 128 -5.72 1.53 17.47
C SER A 128 -5.92 0.74 16.18
N ALA A 129 -5.73 -0.56 16.24
CA ALA A 129 -6.11 -1.51 15.19
C ALA A 129 -7.64 -1.57 14.95
N ARG A 130 -8.44 -0.98 15.83
CA ARG A 130 -9.91 -0.97 15.78
C ARG A 130 -10.48 -0.25 14.56
N PHE A 131 -9.66 0.57 13.90
CA PHE A 131 -10.02 1.35 12.72
C PHE A 131 -9.23 0.92 11.47
N ALA A 132 -8.67 -0.30 11.47
CA ALA A 132 -8.06 -0.85 10.26
C ALA A 132 -9.16 -1.02 9.21
N ASP A 133 -9.08 -0.24 8.14
CA ASP A 133 -10.01 -0.33 7.02
C ASP A 133 -9.53 -1.46 6.11
N THR A 134 -10.23 -2.59 6.17
CA THR A 134 -9.91 -3.79 5.37
C THR A 134 -10.14 -3.57 3.87
N SER A 135 -10.97 -2.58 3.48
CA SER A 135 -11.25 -2.29 2.08
C SER A 135 -10.02 -1.84 1.29
N GLN A 136 -9.01 -1.28 1.98
CA GLN A 136 -7.71 -1.02 1.35
C GLN A 136 -7.03 -2.32 0.93
N LEU A 137 -7.03 -3.32 1.82
CA LEU A 137 -6.44 -4.63 1.53
C LEU A 137 -7.23 -5.39 0.47
N GLU A 138 -8.56 -5.28 0.45
CA GLU A 138 -9.42 -5.86 -0.58
C GLU A 138 -9.11 -5.26 -1.96
N LEU A 139 -8.95 -3.95 -2.05
CA LEU A 139 -8.54 -3.30 -3.29
C LEU A 139 -7.15 -3.78 -3.75
N MET A 140 -6.18 -3.85 -2.82
CA MET A 140 -4.85 -4.36 -3.14
C MET A 140 -4.90 -5.81 -3.59
N ALA A 141 -5.73 -6.66 -2.95
CA ALA A 141 -5.92 -8.05 -3.35
C ALA A 141 -6.48 -8.15 -4.78
N ALA A 142 -7.48 -7.34 -5.12
CA ALA A 142 -8.01 -7.28 -6.48
C ALA A 142 -6.94 -6.89 -7.50
N MET A 143 -6.12 -5.88 -7.19
CA MET A 143 -5.01 -5.46 -8.06
C MET A 143 -3.97 -6.57 -8.21
N VAL A 144 -3.60 -7.26 -7.13
CA VAL A 144 -2.66 -8.39 -7.16
C VAL A 144 -3.18 -9.49 -8.08
N MET A 145 -4.44 -9.86 -8.00
CA MET A 145 -5.03 -10.90 -8.86
C MET A 145 -5.05 -10.50 -10.35
N GLN A 146 -5.11 -9.22 -10.66
CA GLN A 146 -5.01 -8.74 -12.05
C GLN A 146 -3.57 -8.73 -12.56
N HIS A 147 -2.60 -8.35 -11.72
CA HIS A 147 -1.18 -8.32 -12.07
C HIS A 147 -0.53 -9.72 -12.10
N TYR A 148 -1.10 -10.67 -11.35
CA TYR A 148 -0.60 -12.05 -11.21
C TYR A 148 -1.75 -13.04 -11.40
N PRO A 149 -2.18 -13.29 -12.66
CA PRO A 149 -3.39 -14.07 -12.95
C PRO A 149 -3.31 -15.55 -12.52
N GLU A 150 -2.10 -16.04 -12.27
CA GLU A 150 -1.86 -17.37 -11.71
C GLU A 150 -2.23 -17.48 -10.22
N ILE A 151 -2.26 -16.36 -9.49
CA ILE A 151 -2.62 -16.32 -8.07
C ILE A 151 -4.11 -16.60 -7.89
N LYS A 152 -4.44 -17.49 -6.96
CA LYS A 152 -5.81 -17.92 -6.65
C LYS A 152 -6.31 -17.44 -5.31
N VAL A 153 -5.38 -17.13 -4.39
CA VAL A 153 -5.71 -16.68 -3.04
C VAL A 153 -4.80 -15.51 -2.67
N VAL A 154 -5.39 -14.43 -2.20
CA VAL A 154 -4.66 -13.32 -1.57
C VAL A 154 -5.05 -13.26 -0.10
N LYS A 155 -4.06 -13.17 0.78
CA LYS A 155 -4.20 -13.15 2.25
C LYS A 155 -3.69 -11.84 2.81
#